data_370061ea9ab7c280724e6c5f7452bd0e
#
_entry.id   370061ea9ab7c280724e6c5f7452bd0e
#
_cell.length_a   1.000
_cell.length_b   1.000
_cell.length_c   1.000
_cell.angle_alpha   90.00
_cell.angle_beta   90.00
_cell.angle_gamma   90.00
#
_symmetry.space_group_name_H-M   'P 1'
#
loop_
_entity.id
_entity.type
_entity.pdbx_description
1 polymer ?
#
loop_
_entity_poly.entity_id
_entity_poly.type
_entity_poly.pdbx_seq_one_letter_code
_entity_poly.pdbx_strand_id
1 'polypeptide(L)'
;VKGMENFPFSEIQDIVFTTGTELEFWVKTPSEKETVQHLSISQRLQEQYWQRMRGNVRTAMEQAIEELDARGMRVEMGHKEVGGIKPKIDDDGHIFDVCEQLELDWLFSTNPLQAADNELEARIVIREVFRRNGLDVSFRAKPIIGVAGSGEHTHVGIAALLKNGKTINLLAPEDMSADFLSTVGYGFIMGILNNYEATNPFVSSTTDAFNRLKPGFEAPVCIVTSLGHSPEVPSRNRSILMGLIRDTENPKATRFELRAPNPFTNTYMAVSCLYMTALDGIEY
;
A
#
# COMPACT_ATOMS: atom_id res chain seq x y z
N VAL A 1 0.13 -0.21 31.73
CA VAL A 1 -0.86 -0.10 30.65
C VAL A 1 -1.78 -1.31 30.78
N LYS A 2 -3.09 -1.12 30.86
CA LYS A 2 -4.05 -2.22 31.01
C LYS A 2 -3.93 -3.18 29.81
N GLY A 3 -3.78 -4.50 30.09
CA GLY A 3 -3.55 -5.50 29.05
C GLY A 3 -2.08 -5.67 28.64
N MET A 4 -1.14 -5.05 29.34
CA MET A 4 0.30 -5.21 29.13
C MET A 4 1.02 -5.41 30.49
N GLU A 5 0.35 -6.00 31.46
CA GLU A 5 0.88 -6.16 32.82
C GLU A 5 2.13 -7.04 32.85
N ASN A 6 2.24 -7.99 31.92
CA ASN A 6 3.38 -8.89 31.79
C ASN A 6 4.43 -8.42 30.77
N PHE A 7 4.24 -7.24 30.19
CA PHE A 7 5.15 -6.75 29.15
C PHE A 7 6.50 -6.36 29.79
N PRO A 8 7.64 -6.80 29.22
CA PRO A 8 8.97 -6.61 29.83
C PRO A 8 9.53 -5.21 29.56
N PHE A 9 8.87 -4.16 30.04
CA PHE A 9 9.26 -2.76 29.82
C PHE A 9 10.72 -2.46 30.19
N SER A 10 11.23 -3.06 31.27
CA SER A 10 12.64 -2.88 31.71
C SER A 10 13.66 -3.50 30.77
N GLU A 11 13.23 -4.40 29.89
CA GLU A 11 14.09 -5.09 28.93
C GLU A 11 14.10 -4.41 27.55
N ILE A 12 13.31 -3.36 27.34
CA ILE A 12 13.31 -2.61 26.08
C ILE A 12 14.67 -1.93 25.93
N GLN A 13 15.31 -2.18 24.79
CA GLN A 13 16.52 -1.51 24.36
C GLN A 13 16.18 -0.33 23.45
N ASP A 14 15.21 -0.50 22.53
CA ASP A 14 14.83 0.50 21.55
C ASP A 14 13.39 0.27 21.07
N ILE A 15 12.79 1.32 20.50
CA ILE A 15 11.51 1.28 19.80
C ILE A 15 11.77 1.39 18.31
N VAL A 16 11.20 0.44 17.57
CA VAL A 16 11.40 0.32 16.12
C VAL A 16 10.10 0.64 15.41
N PHE A 17 10.15 1.58 14.49
CA PHE A 17 9.05 1.88 13.56
C PHE A 17 9.23 1.08 12.27
N THR A 18 8.19 0.38 11.83
CA THR A 18 8.23 -0.41 10.60
C THR A 18 7.36 0.25 9.54
N THR A 19 7.93 0.52 8.37
CA THR A 19 7.22 1.17 7.26
C THR A 19 7.45 0.40 5.97
N GLY A 20 6.37 0.11 5.25
CA GLY A 20 6.39 -0.44 3.90
C GLY A 20 5.41 0.31 3.01
N THR A 21 5.65 0.29 1.71
CA THR A 21 4.75 0.86 0.72
C THR A 21 4.49 -0.15 -0.39
N GLU A 22 3.30 -0.09 -0.98
CA GLU A 22 2.87 -0.80 -2.18
C GLU A 22 2.63 0.26 -3.25
N LEU A 23 3.18 0.11 -4.45
CA LEU A 23 3.10 1.13 -5.48
C LEU A 23 2.30 0.64 -6.69
N GLU A 24 1.12 1.19 -6.87
CA GLU A 24 0.28 0.97 -8.05
C GLU A 24 0.56 2.02 -9.13
N PHE A 25 0.58 1.60 -10.39
CA PHE A 25 0.76 2.51 -11.53
C PHE A 25 0.11 1.99 -12.80
N TRP A 26 -0.24 2.91 -13.70
CA TRP A 26 -0.77 2.56 -15.00
C TRP A 26 0.31 2.59 -16.06
N VAL A 27 0.28 1.58 -16.94
CA VAL A 27 1.18 1.46 -18.08
C VAL A 27 0.38 1.60 -19.36
N LYS A 28 0.84 2.46 -20.26
CA LYS A 28 0.31 2.60 -21.63
C LYS A 28 1.20 1.83 -22.60
N THR A 29 0.60 0.93 -23.37
CA THR A 29 1.26 0.23 -24.47
C THR A 29 0.71 0.73 -25.80
N PRO A 30 1.54 1.18 -26.76
CA PRO A 30 1.07 1.59 -28.07
C PRO A 30 0.28 0.47 -28.76
N SER A 31 -0.89 0.80 -29.27
CA SER A 31 -1.91 -0.17 -29.74
C SER A 31 -1.51 -1.04 -30.91
N GLU A 32 -0.51 -0.66 -31.68
CA GLU A 32 0.00 -1.46 -32.79
C GLU A 32 0.69 -2.76 -32.34
N LYS A 33 0.97 -2.89 -31.05
CA LYS A 33 1.80 -3.98 -30.50
C LYS A 33 1.06 -4.91 -29.54
N GLU A 34 -0.20 -4.61 -29.17
CA GLU A 34 -0.90 -5.35 -28.13
C GLU A 34 -2.31 -5.83 -28.52
N THR A 35 -2.66 -7.03 -28.05
CA THR A 35 -4.00 -7.60 -28.22
C THR A 35 -4.94 -7.02 -27.16
N VAL A 36 -5.97 -6.32 -27.62
CA VAL A 36 -7.04 -5.79 -26.75
C VAL A 36 -7.79 -6.94 -26.12
N GLN A 37 -7.83 -6.96 -24.81
CA GLN A 37 -8.71 -7.84 -24.08
C GLN A 37 -10.10 -7.21 -23.98
N HIS A 38 -11.13 -7.88 -24.50
CA HIS A 38 -12.50 -7.37 -24.40
C HIS A 38 -12.98 -7.51 -22.95
N LEU A 39 -13.08 -6.40 -22.25
CA LEU A 39 -13.54 -6.35 -20.87
C LEU A 39 -14.97 -5.83 -20.82
N SER A 40 -15.84 -6.57 -20.15
CA SER A 40 -17.09 -6.04 -19.60
C SER A 40 -16.86 -5.72 -18.12
N ILE A 41 -17.03 -4.56 -17.81
CA ILE A 41 -16.95 -3.72 -16.64
C ILE A 41 -16.95 -4.44 -15.29
N SER A 42 -16.52 -4.33 -14.27
CA SER A 42 -16.51 -4.69 -12.83
C SER A 42 -16.15 -6.15 -12.49
N GLN A 43 -16.86 -7.16 -12.92
CA GLN A 43 -16.52 -8.55 -12.56
C GLN A 43 -15.28 -9.09 -13.27
N ARG A 44 -15.06 -8.69 -14.51
CA ARG A 44 -13.86 -9.09 -15.25
C ARG A 44 -12.59 -8.35 -14.83
N LEU A 45 -12.68 -7.21 -14.15
CA LEU A 45 -11.53 -6.55 -13.56
C LEU A 45 -10.94 -7.39 -12.42
N GLN A 46 -11.80 -8.00 -11.59
CA GLN A 46 -11.37 -8.93 -10.54
C GLN A 46 -10.75 -10.23 -11.12
N GLU A 47 -11.28 -10.73 -12.24
CA GLU A 47 -10.73 -11.90 -12.90
C GLU A 47 -9.33 -11.67 -13.51
N GLN A 48 -8.92 -10.42 -13.67
CA GLN A 48 -7.61 -10.05 -14.23
C GLN A 48 -6.56 -9.76 -13.19
N TYR A 49 -6.95 -9.62 -11.96
CA TYR A 49 -6.04 -9.62 -10.83
C TYR A 49 -5.22 -10.92 -10.87
N TRP A 50 -3.89 -10.83 -10.81
CA TRP A 50 -2.99 -11.97 -10.94
C TRP A 50 -2.87 -12.61 -12.35
N GLN A 51 -3.45 -12.03 -13.38
CA GLN A 51 -3.16 -12.51 -14.73
C GLN A 51 -1.69 -12.25 -15.11
N ARG A 52 -1.15 -13.14 -15.91
CA ARG A 52 0.23 -13.00 -16.41
C ARG A 52 0.37 -11.73 -17.24
N MET A 53 1.34 -10.90 -16.88
CA MET A 53 1.87 -9.87 -17.78
C MET A 53 2.49 -10.53 -19.02
N ARG A 54 2.45 -9.84 -20.16
CA ARG A 54 2.96 -10.36 -21.44
C ARG A 54 3.78 -9.28 -22.15
N GLY A 55 4.56 -9.73 -23.16
CA GLY A 55 5.31 -8.84 -24.05
C GLY A 55 6.23 -7.88 -23.30
N ASN A 56 6.32 -6.66 -23.79
CA ASN A 56 7.21 -5.62 -23.23
C ASN A 56 6.85 -5.24 -21.79
N VAL A 57 5.58 -5.32 -21.40
CA VAL A 57 5.13 -5.05 -20.01
C VAL A 57 5.77 -6.03 -19.04
N ARG A 58 5.78 -7.34 -19.39
CA ARG A 58 6.44 -8.35 -18.57
C ARG A 58 7.95 -8.13 -18.50
N THR A 59 8.59 -7.88 -19.64
CA THR A 59 10.04 -7.63 -19.70
C THR A 59 10.42 -6.41 -18.86
N ALA A 60 9.65 -5.33 -18.96
CA ALA A 60 9.90 -4.12 -18.19
C ALA A 60 9.72 -4.36 -16.68
N MET A 61 8.70 -5.14 -16.27
CA MET A 61 8.50 -5.49 -14.87
C MET A 61 9.66 -6.32 -14.31
N GLU A 62 10.08 -7.36 -15.04
CA GLU A 62 11.21 -8.21 -14.65
C GLU A 62 12.51 -7.38 -14.50
N GLN A 63 12.79 -6.48 -15.44
CA GLN A 63 13.94 -5.58 -15.37
C GLN A 63 13.83 -4.56 -14.21
N ALA A 64 12.64 -4.04 -13.93
CA ALA A 64 12.44 -3.12 -12.82
C ALA A 64 12.70 -3.83 -11.48
N ILE A 65 12.22 -5.06 -11.31
CA ILE A 65 12.50 -5.89 -10.14
C ILE A 65 14.01 -6.11 -9.98
N GLU A 66 14.70 -6.52 -11.03
CA GLU A 66 16.15 -6.73 -11.00
C GLU A 66 16.93 -5.46 -10.61
N GLU A 67 16.56 -4.29 -11.16
CA GLU A 67 17.20 -3.01 -10.83
C GLU A 67 16.93 -2.57 -9.39
N LEU A 68 15.71 -2.77 -8.88
CA LEU A 68 15.34 -2.44 -7.49
C LEU A 68 16.04 -3.37 -6.50
N ASP A 69 16.09 -4.67 -6.78
CA ASP A 69 16.82 -5.64 -5.95
C ASP A 69 18.32 -5.35 -5.92
N ALA A 70 18.92 -4.97 -7.06
CA ALA A 70 20.33 -4.56 -7.14
C ALA A 70 20.62 -3.31 -6.28
N ARG A 71 19.61 -2.48 -5.98
CA ARG A 71 19.70 -1.32 -5.09
C ARG A 71 19.38 -1.66 -3.62
N GLY A 72 19.04 -2.93 -3.33
CA GLY A 72 18.83 -3.45 -1.98
C GLY A 72 17.40 -3.33 -1.47
N MET A 73 16.42 -3.04 -2.34
CA MET A 73 15.02 -2.90 -1.92
C MET A 73 14.38 -4.22 -1.52
N ARG A 74 14.83 -5.36 -2.06
CA ARG A 74 14.24 -6.68 -1.84
C ARG A 74 12.76 -6.71 -2.23
N VAL A 75 12.51 -6.69 -3.53
CA VAL A 75 11.16 -6.75 -4.08
C VAL A 75 10.48 -8.06 -3.69
N GLU A 76 9.26 -8.00 -3.17
CA GLU A 76 8.49 -9.19 -2.80
C GLU A 76 7.64 -9.66 -3.98
N MET A 77 7.04 -8.71 -4.69
CA MET A 77 6.09 -9.04 -5.74
C MET A 77 5.94 -7.92 -6.77
N GLY A 78 5.71 -8.32 -8.02
CA GLY A 78 5.24 -7.45 -9.08
C GLY A 78 4.14 -8.15 -9.86
N HIS A 79 2.94 -7.56 -9.91
CA HIS A 79 1.77 -8.19 -10.51
C HIS A 79 0.84 -7.22 -11.24
N LYS A 80 -0.13 -7.78 -11.95
CA LYS A 80 -1.17 -7.02 -12.62
C LYS A 80 -2.37 -6.83 -11.69
N GLU A 81 -2.81 -5.59 -11.54
CA GLU A 81 -4.02 -5.21 -10.85
C GLU A 81 -5.22 -5.18 -11.80
N VAL A 82 -5.10 -4.48 -12.92
CA VAL A 82 -6.14 -4.37 -13.93
C VAL A 82 -5.56 -4.69 -15.30
N GLY A 83 -6.26 -5.52 -16.07
CA GLY A 83 -5.85 -5.90 -17.40
C GLY A 83 -6.06 -4.83 -18.47
N GLY A 84 -5.68 -5.17 -19.70
CA GLY A 84 -5.64 -4.25 -20.83
C GLY A 84 -6.98 -3.58 -21.13
N ILE A 85 -7.04 -2.29 -20.96
CA ILE A 85 -8.21 -1.44 -21.22
C ILE A 85 -7.87 -0.46 -22.35
N LYS A 86 -8.80 -0.30 -23.33
CA LYS A 86 -8.77 0.83 -24.25
C LYS A 86 -9.69 1.92 -23.71
N PRO A 87 -9.16 3.03 -23.21
CA PRO A 87 -9.98 4.20 -22.96
C PRO A 87 -10.54 4.71 -24.29
N LYS A 88 -11.80 5.15 -24.29
CA LYS A 88 -12.45 5.66 -25.51
C LYS A 88 -11.77 6.92 -26.05
N ILE A 89 -11.19 7.72 -25.18
CA ILE A 89 -10.41 8.92 -25.49
C ILE A 89 -9.48 9.14 -24.30
N ASP A 90 -8.17 9.32 -24.52
CA ASP A 90 -7.29 9.85 -23.49
C ASP A 90 -7.40 11.39 -23.40
N ASP A 91 -6.79 11.98 -22.36
CA ASP A 91 -6.81 13.43 -22.16
C ASP A 91 -6.12 14.21 -23.29
N ASP A 92 -5.32 13.52 -24.11
CA ASP A 92 -4.61 14.07 -25.29
C ASP A 92 -5.35 13.79 -26.60
N GLY A 93 -6.53 13.13 -26.55
CA GLY A 93 -7.36 12.84 -27.72
C GLY A 93 -6.91 11.61 -28.53
N HIS A 94 -6.01 10.79 -28.03
CA HIS A 94 -5.54 9.58 -28.71
C HIS A 94 -6.39 8.36 -28.34
N ILE A 95 -6.83 7.64 -29.36
CA ILE A 95 -7.81 6.55 -29.22
C ILE A 95 -7.14 5.17 -29.05
N PHE A 96 -5.80 5.06 -29.01
CA PHE A 96 -5.14 3.84 -29.45
C PHE A 96 -4.23 3.12 -28.44
N ASP A 97 -4.08 3.62 -27.22
CA ASP A 97 -3.22 2.96 -26.24
C ASP A 97 -3.98 1.92 -25.41
N VAL A 98 -3.37 0.77 -25.21
CA VAL A 98 -3.83 -0.21 -24.21
C VAL A 98 -3.24 0.15 -22.86
N CYS A 99 -4.08 0.27 -21.84
CA CYS A 99 -3.67 0.61 -20.49
C CYS A 99 -3.84 -0.61 -19.57
N GLU A 100 -2.82 -0.89 -18.77
CA GLU A 100 -2.83 -1.92 -17.73
C GLU A 100 -2.42 -1.30 -16.41
N GLN A 101 -3.05 -1.70 -15.29
CA GLN A 101 -2.60 -1.32 -13.95
C GLN A 101 -1.74 -2.43 -13.38
N LEU A 102 -0.59 -2.04 -12.88
CA LEU A 102 0.38 -2.91 -12.23
C LEU A 102 0.63 -2.43 -10.81
N GLU A 103 1.08 -3.35 -9.98
CA GLU A 103 1.54 -3.09 -8.61
C GLU A 103 2.90 -3.73 -8.40
N LEU A 104 3.72 -3.07 -7.60
CA LEU A 104 5.03 -3.54 -7.23
C LEU A 104 5.26 -3.26 -5.74
N ASP A 105 5.62 -4.34 -5.00
CA ASP A 105 5.78 -4.35 -3.57
C ASP A 105 7.18 -4.78 -3.18
N TRP A 106 7.67 -4.25 -2.07
CA TRP A 106 8.97 -4.60 -1.49
C TRP A 106 8.90 -4.70 0.03
N LEU A 107 9.90 -5.36 0.61
CA LEU A 107 9.96 -5.57 2.05
C LEU A 107 9.98 -4.23 2.80
N PHE A 108 9.27 -4.20 3.92
CA PHE A 108 9.27 -3.07 4.83
C PHE A 108 10.68 -2.73 5.36
N SER A 109 10.87 -1.48 5.75
CA SER A 109 12.06 -1.01 6.46
C SER A 109 11.76 -0.77 7.94
N THR A 110 12.75 -1.01 8.79
CA THR A 110 12.73 -0.57 10.20
C THR A 110 13.22 0.87 10.37
N ASN A 111 13.56 1.53 9.27
CA ASN A 111 13.88 2.94 9.20
C ASN A 111 12.85 3.63 8.28
N PRO A 112 11.93 4.45 8.81
CA PRO A 112 10.91 5.13 8.01
C PRO A 112 11.47 6.05 6.92
N LEU A 113 12.64 6.64 7.15
CA LEU A 113 13.32 7.46 6.14
C LEU A 113 13.76 6.59 4.94
N GLN A 114 14.34 5.42 5.21
CA GLN A 114 14.72 4.48 4.15
C GLN A 114 13.49 3.97 3.38
N ALA A 115 12.35 3.78 4.03
CA ALA A 115 11.11 3.39 3.34
C ALA A 115 10.67 4.50 2.36
N ALA A 116 10.77 5.76 2.75
CA ALA A 116 10.44 6.90 1.89
C ALA A 116 11.46 7.07 0.74
N ASP A 117 12.75 6.83 0.99
CA ASP A 117 13.79 6.80 -0.04
C ASP A 117 13.49 5.71 -1.08
N ASN A 118 13.15 4.50 -0.63
CA ASN A 118 12.81 3.37 -1.48
C ASN A 118 11.63 3.69 -2.39
N GLU A 119 10.57 4.31 -1.86
CA GLU A 119 9.40 4.71 -2.63
C GLU A 119 9.75 5.72 -3.72
N LEU A 120 10.54 6.74 -3.39
CA LEU A 120 11.00 7.72 -4.36
C LEU A 120 11.84 7.08 -5.46
N GLU A 121 12.76 6.20 -5.09
CA GLU A 121 13.64 5.51 -6.03
C GLU A 121 12.88 4.53 -6.91
N ALA A 122 11.90 3.79 -6.36
CA ALA A 122 11.05 2.89 -7.14
C ALA A 122 10.32 3.63 -8.26
N ARG A 123 9.73 4.79 -7.98
CA ARG A 123 9.06 5.62 -9.00
C ARG A 123 9.99 6.04 -10.14
N ILE A 124 11.24 6.37 -9.81
CA ILE A 124 12.26 6.75 -10.81
C ILE A 124 12.63 5.55 -11.67
N VAL A 125 13.00 4.43 -11.05
CA VAL A 125 13.43 3.20 -11.73
C VAL A 125 12.33 2.66 -12.63
N ILE A 126 11.11 2.52 -12.10
CA ILE A 126 9.96 2.02 -12.88
C ILE A 126 9.75 2.88 -14.12
N ARG A 127 9.70 4.21 -13.97
CA ARG A 127 9.50 5.11 -15.12
C ARG A 127 10.59 4.94 -16.17
N GLU A 128 11.84 4.85 -15.77
CA GLU A 128 12.96 4.73 -16.70
C GLU A 128 13.02 3.37 -17.38
N VAL A 129 12.81 2.29 -16.65
CA VAL A 129 12.84 0.92 -17.19
C VAL A 129 11.69 0.73 -18.19
N PHE A 130 10.48 1.14 -17.83
CA PHE A 130 9.33 1.01 -18.73
C PHE A 130 9.51 1.85 -19.97
N ARG A 131 9.99 3.08 -19.85
CA ARG A 131 10.30 3.95 -21.01
C ARG A 131 11.34 3.31 -21.94
N ARG A 132 12.40 2.68 -21.42
CA ARG A 132 13.40 1.92 -22.21
C ARG A 132 12.77 0.77 -23.00
N ASN A 133 11.68 0.20 -22.51
CA ASN A 133 10.92 -0.85 -23.17
C ASN A 133 9.80 -0.32 -24.09
N GLY A 134 9.77 0.98 -24.37
CA GLY A 134 8.78 1.60 -25.27
C GLY A 134 7.39 1.74 -24.64
N LEU A 135 7.30 1.78 -23.32
CA LEU A 135 6.09 1.90 -22.54
C LEU A 135 6.05 3.26 -21.83
N ASP A 136 4.86 3.80 -21.59
CA ASP A 136 4.66 5.02 -20.83
C ASP A 136 3.98 4.69 -19.47
N VAL A 137 4.49 5.27 -18.38
CA VAL A 137 4.00 5.05 -17.01
C VAL A 137 3.31 6.29 -16.48
N SER A 138 2.12 6.09 -15.94
CA SER A 138 1.37 7.12 -15.24
C SER A 138 1.25 6.78 -13.75
N PHE A 139 1.76 7.69 -12.92
CA PHE A 139 1.60 7.68 -11.46
C PHE A 139 0.44 8.55 -10.96
N ARG A 140 -0.44 9.02 -11.85
CA ARG A 140 -1.62 9.80 -11.46
C ARG A 140 -2.56 8.95 -10.62
N ALA A 141 -3.17 9.56 -9.61
CA ALA A 141 -4.11 8.87 -8.70
C ALA A 141 -5.34 8.33 -9.46
N LYS A 142 -5.82 9.02 -10.50
CA LYS A 142 -6.99 8.61 -11.30
C LYS A 142 -6.76 8.93 -12.78
N PRO A 143 -5.86 8.21 -13.48
CA PRO A 143 -5.55 8.53 -14.87
C PRO A 143 -6.68 8.18 -15.85
N ILE A 144 -7.55 7.21 -15.51
CA ILE A 144 -8.63 6.77 -16.38
C ILE A 144 -9.94 6.81 -15.61
N ILE A 145 -10.95 7.50 -16.15
CA ILE A 145 -12.29 7.57 -15.58
C ILE A 145 -13.00 6.24 -15.78
N GLY A 146 -13.71 5.78 -14.74
CA GLY A 146 -14.52 4.56 -14.79
C GLY A 146 -13.78 3.26 -14.44
N VAL A 147 -12.49 3.32 -14.13
CA VAL A 147 -11.69 2.18 -13.64
C VAL A 147 -10.98 2.53 -12.34
N ALA A 148 -10.32 1.56 -11.71
CA ALA A 148 -9.55 1.79 -10.48
C ALA A 148 -8.49 2.88 -10.65
N GLY A 149 -8.21 3.63 -9.59
CA GLY A 149 -7.08 4.57 -9.52
C GLY A 149 -5.86 3.91 -8.91
N SER A 150 -4.73 4.61 -8.91
CA SER A 150 -3.47 4.11 -8.33
C SER A 150 -3.32 4.53 -6.87
N GLY A 151 -3.01 3.57 -6.01
CA GLY A 151 -2.65 3.75 -4.61
C GLY A 151 -1.15 3.70 -4.39
N GLU A 152 -0.73 4.28 -3.28
CA GLU A 152 0.53 4.05 -2.59
C GLU A 152 0.16 3.64 -1.16
N HIS A 153 -0.30 2.38 -1.00
CA HIS A 153 -0.72 1.94 0.32
C HIS A 153 0.48 1.96 1.27
N THR A 154 0.30 2.63 2.39
CA THR A 154 1.39 2.82 3.35
C THR A 154 1.14 2.00 4.60
N HIS A 155 1.99 1.01 4.82
CA HIS A 155 1.98 0.15 5.99
C HIS A 155 2.82 0.74 7.11
N VAL A 156 2.26 0.79 8.31
CA VAL A 156 2.93 1.30 9.49
C VAL A 156 2.76 0.38 10.69
N GLY A 157 3.82 0.23 11.45
CA GLY A 157 3.83 -0.57 12.66
C GLY A 157 4.87 -0.08 13.66
N ILE A 158 4.78 -0.60 14.89
CA ILE A 158 5.70 -0.27 15.98
C ILE A 158 6.04 -1.55 16.75
N ALA A 159 7.32 -1.70 17.08
CA ALA A 159 7.82 -2.84 17.82
C ALA A 159 8.84 -2.43 18.87
N ALA A 160 8.95 -3.23 19.92
CA ALA A 160 10.02 -3.10 20.92
C ALA A 160 11.16 -4.07 20.58
N LEU A 161 12.38 -3.56 20.49
CA LEU A 161 13.59 -4.34 20.46
C LEU A 161 14.07 -4.53 21.91
N LEU A 162 14.19 -5.77 22.36
CA LEU A 162 14.64 -6.11 23.69
C LEU A 162 16.19 -6.26 23.73
N LYS A 163 16.76 -6.09 24.91
CA LYS A 163 18.20 -6.25 25.18
C LYS A 163 18.77 -7.62 24.76
N ASN A 164 17.94 -8.65 24.71
CA ASN A 164 18.31 -9.98 24.23
C ASN A 164 18.20 -10.16 22.71
N GLY A 165 17.92 -9.08 21.95
CA GLY A 165 17.77 -9.08 20.50
C GLY A 165 16.39 -9.54 20.00
N LYS A 166 15.46 -9.93 20.88
CA LYS A 166 14.09 -10.30 20.49
C LYS A 166 13.28 -9.05 20.16
N THR A 167 12.47 -9.13 19.11
CA THR A 167 11.53 -8.08 18.75
C THR A 167 10.11 -8.50 19.11
N ILE A 168 9.36 -7.60 19.73
CA ILE A 168 7.94 -7.78 20.09
C ILE A 168 7.13 -6.70 19.35
N ASN A 169 6.11 -7.13 18.60
CA ASN A 169 5.15 -6.23 17.97
C ASN A 169 4.26 -5.58 19.05
N LEU A 170 4.23 -4.26 19.10
CA LEU A 170 3.47 -3.52 20.11
C LEU A 170 1.99 -3.34 19.75
N LEU A 171 1.62 -3.58 18.51
CA LEU A 171 0.23 -3.47 18.05
C LEU A 171 -0.58 -4.74 18.33
N ALA A 172 0.08 -5.90 18.34
CA ALA A 172 -0.57 -7.18 18.55
C ALA A 172 -0.98 -7.36 20.02
N PRO A 173 -2.18 -7.87 20.32
CA PRO A 173 -2.57 -8.22 21.67
C PRO A 173 -1.81 -9.48 22.17
N GLU A 174 -1.79 -9.71 23.48
CA GLU A 174 -1.23 -10.93 24.04
C GLU A 174 -2.03 -12.17 23.60
N ASP A 175 -3.36 -12.06 23.56
CA ASP A 175 -4.27 -13.08 23.04
C ASP A 175 -4.96 -12.61 21.78
N MET A 176 -4.50 -13.13 20.65
CA MET A 176 -5.03 -12.80 19.32
C MET A 176 -6.49 -13.30 19.11
N SER A 177 -7.00 -14.18 19.95
CA SER A 177 -8.39 -14.65 19.88
C SER A 177 -9.34 -13.76 20.68
N ALA A 178 -8.85 -13.12 21.73
CA ALA A 178 -9.66 -12.29 22.61
C ALA A 178 -9.79 -10.83 22.14
N ASP A 179 -8.78 -10.31 21.48
CA ASP A 179 -8.77 -8.91 21.05
C ASP A 179 -8.17 -8.71 19.65
N PHE A 180 -8.52 -7.61 19.02
CA PHE A 180 -7.93 -7.21 17.74
C PHE A 180 -6.53 -6.64 17.88
N LEU A 181 -6.32 -5.82 18.88
CA LEU A 181 -5.12 -5.01 19.09
C LEU A 181 -4.77 -4.96 20.58
N SER A 182 -3.50 -4.67 20.84
CA SER A 182 -3.07 -4.25 22.18
C SER A 182 -3.63 -2.85 22.50
N THR A 183 -3.49 -2.42 23.76
CA THR A 183 -3.81 -1.04 24.15
C THR A 183 -2.99 -0.02 23.36
N VAL A 184 -1.71 -0.32 23.10
CA VAL A 184 -0.85 0.50 22.24
C VAL A 184 -1.39 0.56 20.80
N GLY A 185 -1.86 -0.59 20.28
CA GLY A 185 -2.44 -0.66 18.95
C GLY A 185 -3.72 0.17 18.79
N TYR A 186 -4.58 0.15 19.79
CA TYR A 186 -5.77 1.01 19.81
C TYR A 186 -5.41 2.50 19.90
N GLY A 187 -4.48 2.88 20.76
CA GLY A 187 -3.97 4.26 20.83
C GLY A 187 -3.38 4.70 19.50
N PHE A 188 -2.56 3.85 18.88
CA PHE A 188 -1.92 4.13 17.59
C PHE A 188 -2.95 4.47 16.49
N ILE A 189 -3.96 3.62 16.29
CA ILE A 189 -4.97 3.86 15.24
C ILE A 189 -5.87 5.04 15.60
N MET A 190 -6.25 5.20 16.85
CA MET A 190 -7.11 6.32 17.28
C MET A 190 -6.42 7.66 17.11
N GLY A 191 -5.12 7.76 17.39
CA GLY A 191 -4.34 8.97 17.15
C GLY A 191 -4.35 9.38 15.67
N ILE A 192 -4.13 8.42 14.77
CA ILE A 192 -4.20 8.67 13.33
C ILE A 192 -5.59 9.12 12.90
N LEU A 193 -6.64 8.42 13.32
CA LEU A 193 -8.02 8.72 12.91
C LEU A 193 -8.51 10.07 13.45
N ASN A 194 -8.20 10.40 14.70
CA ASN A 194 -8.60 11.66 15.31
C ASN A 194 -7.93 12.88 14.66
N ASN A 195 -6.71 12.70 14.15
CA ASN A 195 -5.94 13.77 13.52
C ASN A 195 -5.98 13.71 11.98
N TYR A 196 -6.79 12.82 11.39
CA TYR A 196 -6.75 12.58 9.95
C TYR A 196 -7.07 13.82 9.10
N GLU A 197 -7.99 14.66 9.52
CA GLU A 197 -8.31 15.89 8.80
C GLU A 197 -7.08 16.82 8.66
N ALA A 198 -6.24 16.88 9.69
CA ALA A 198 -5.02 17.67 9.66
C ALA A 198 -3.90 17.01 8.81
N THR A 199 -3.87 15.68 8.74
CA THR A 199 -2.84 14.92 7.98
C THR A 199 -3.22 14.71 6.52
N ASN A 200 -4.51 14.72 6.18
CA ASN A 200 -5.00 14.43 4.84
C ASN A 200 -4.37 15.29 3.72
N PRO A 201 -4.05 16.58 3.89
CA PRO A 201 -3.38 17.37 2.86
C PRO A 201 -1.98 16.82 2.47
N PHE A 202 -1.30 16.12 3.38
CA PHE A 202 -0.01 15.48 3.12
C PHE A 202 -0.16 14.09 2.49
N VAL A 203 -1.29 13.44 2.73
CA VAL A 203 -1.62 12.10 2.22
C VAL A 203 -2.25 12.19 0.83
N SER A 204 -3.21 13.09 0.64
CA SER A 204 -3.97 13.27 -0.61
C SER A 204 -3.69 14.63 -1.21
N SER A 205 -2.46 14.86 -1.64
CA SER A 205 -1.93 16.17 -2.05
C SER A 205 -2.38 16.66 -3.42
N THR A 206 -3.02 15.80 -4.23
CA THR A 206 -3.44 16.14 -5.60
C THR A 206 -4.97 16.11 -5.75
N THR A 207 -5.52 16.93 -6.63
CA THR A 207 -6.98 17.01 -6.85
C THR A 207 -7.57 15.71 -7.40
N ASP A 208 -6.83 14.96 -8.20
CA ASP A 208 -7.27 13.67 -8.74
C ASP A 208 -7.28 12.54 -7.68
N ALA A 209 -6.57 12.71 -6.56
CA ALA A 209 -6.68 11.81 -5.40
C ALA A 209 -8.14 11.68 -4.92
N PHE A 210 -8.87 12.79 -4.85
CA PHE A 210 -10.29 12.78 -4.45
C PHE A 210 -11.19 12.05 -5.47
N ASN A 211 -10.79 11.98 -6.73
CA ASN A 211 -11.51 11.19 -7.73
C ASN A 211 -11.27 9.68 -7.57
N ARG A 212 -10.09 9.29 -7.06
CA ARG A 212 -9.78 7.90 -6.71
C ARG A 212 -10.55 7.43 -5.47
N LEU A 213 -10.67 8.27 -4.46
CA LEU A 213 -11.28 7.94 -3.16
C LEU A 213 -12.81 7.96 -3.14
N LYS A 214 -13.47 8.04 -4.30
CA LYS A 214 -14.92 7.96 -4.42
C LYS A 214 -15.41 6.52 -4.28
N PRO A 215 -16.62 6.28 -3.68
CA PRO A 215 -17.24 4.96 -3.65
C PRO A 215 -17.45 4.37 -5.05
N GLY A 216 -17.54 3.05 -5.13
CA GLY A 216 -17.91 2.32 -6.36
C GLY A 216 -16.78 1.51 -7.00
N PHE A 217 -15.59 1.51 -6.42
CA PHE A 217 -14.48 0.64 -6.84
C PHE A 217 -14.04 -0.20 -5.65
N GLU A 218 -14.46 -1.46 -5.64
CA GLU A 218 -14.06 -2.41 -4.60
C GLU A 218 -12.83 -3.18 -5.07
N ALA A 219 -11.81 -3.22 -4.22
CA ALA A 219 -10.65 -4.07 -4.42
C ALA A 219 -11.02 -5.55 -4.20
N PRO A 220 -10.31 -6.51 -4.82
CA PRO A 220 -10.50 -7.93 -4.56
C PRO A 220 -10.37 -8.27 -3.07
N VAL A 221 -11.08 -9.30 -2.62
CA VAL A 221 -11.00 -9.78 -1.24
C VAL A 221 -9.62 -10.37 -0.99
N CYS A 222 -8.90 -9.84 0.00
CA CYS A 222 -7.61 -10.36 0.43
C CYS A 222 -7.48 -10.37 1.96
N ILE A 223 -6.25 -10.53 2.47
CA ILE A 223 -5.93 -10.61 3.90
C ILE A 223 -6.14 -9.30 4.68
N VAL A 224 -6.27 -8.16 4.00
CA VAL A 224 -6.55 -6.89 4.67
C VAL A 224 -7.95 -6.94 5.26
N THR A 225 -8.05 -6.65 6.54
CA THR A 225 -9.31 -6.63 7.28
C THR A 225 -9.56 -5.25 7.86
N SER A 226 -10.80 -4.82 7.91
CA SER A 226 -11.22 -3.80 8.88
C SER A 226 -11.58 -4.49 10.20
N LEU A 227 -11.75 -3.73 11.29
CA LEU A 227 -11.97 -4.35 12.59
C LEU A 227 -13.19 -5.28 12.60
N GLY A 228 -14.35 -4.88 12.15
CA GLY A 228 -15.57 -5.70 12.27
C GLY A 228 -16.11 -5.71 13.71
N HIS A 229 -16.90 -6.74 14.04
CA HIS A 229 -17.58 -6.83 15.35
C HIS A 229 -16.74 -7.53 16.42
N SER A 230 -15.99 -8.54 16.04
CA SER A 230 -15.14 -9.29 16.96
C SER A 230 -13.96 -9.92 16.22
N PRO A 231 -12.90 -10.37 16.92
CA PRO A 231 -11.76 -11.05 16.31
C PRO A 231 -12.13 -12.31 15.52
N GLU A 232 -13.20 -13.01 15.91
CA GLU A 232 -13.70 -14.20 15.19
C GLU A 232 -14.48 -13.83 13.91
N VAL A 233 -15.05 -12.62 13.87
CA VAL A 233 -15.84 -12.13 12.74
C VAL A 233 -15.29 -10.78 12.26
N PRO A 234 -14.07 -10.76 11.71
CA PRO A 234 -13.46 -9.53 11.18
C PRO A 234 -14.18 -9.12 9.90
N SER A 235 -14.27 -7.81 9.66
CA SER A 235 -14.75 -7.29 8.39
C SER A 235 -13.67 -7.43 7.31
N ARG A 236 -14.07 -7.81 6.11
CA ARG A 236 -13.18 -7.84 4.93
C ARG A 236 -13.42 -6.67 3.97
N ASN A 237 -14.09 -5.63 4.44
CA ASN A 237 -14.31 -4.42 3.65
C ASN A 237 -12.97 -3.70 3.43
N ARG A 238 -12.59 -3.52 2.17
CA ARG A 238 -11.37 -2.80 1.75
C ARG A 238 -11.64 -1.35 1.34
N SER A 239 -12.92 -0.94 1.28
CA SER A 239 -13.31 0.47 1.06
C SER A 239 -13.25 1.25 2.37
N ILE A 240 -12.07 1.26 3.00
CA ILE A 240 -11.79 1.85 4.30
C ILE A 240 -10.55 2.73 4.22
N LEU A 241 -10.44 3.67 5.14
CA LEU A 241 -9.28 4.56 5.24
C LEU A 241 -8.05 3.80 5.75
N MET A 242 -8.23 3.03 6.82
CA MET A 242 -7.17 2.32 7.51
C MET A 242 -7.54 0.83 7.64
N GLY A 243 -6.75 -0.03 7.03
CA GLY A 243 -6.84 -1.48 7.15
C GLY A 243 -6.01 -2.00 8.33
N LEU A 244 -6.49 -3.06 8.97
CA LEU A 244 -5.71 -3.84 9.91
C LEU A 244 -5.26 -5.13 9.22
N ILE A 245 -3.95 -5.29 9.08
CA ILE A 245 -3.34 -6.54 8.65
C ILE A 245 -3.04 -7.36 9.90
N ARG A 246 -3.56 -8.57 9.95
CA ARG A 246 -3.52 -9.41 11.13
C ARG A 246 -3.45 -10.88 10.72
N ASP A 247 -2.49 -11.55 11.31
CA ASP A 247 -2.32 -13.00 11.18
C ASP A 247 -2.28 -13.59 12.58
N THR A 248 -3.26 -14.45 12.91
CA THR A 248 -3.39 -15.07 14.22
C THR A 248 -2.28 -16.06 14.54
N GLU A 249 -1.65 -16.64 13.51
CA GLU A 249 -0.51 -17.54 13.67
C GLU A 249 0.82 -16.80 13.75
N ASN A 250 0.85 -15.55 13.24
CA ASN A 250 2.04 -14.71 13.25
C ASN A 250 1.74 -13.29 13.77
N PRO A 251 1.68 -13.09 15.11
CA PRO A 251 1.41 -11.78 15.70
C PRO A 251 2.37 -10.68 15.25
N LYS A 252 3.59 -11.03 14.81
CA LYS A 252 4.57 -10.06 14.30
C LYS A 252 4.13 -9.38 13.00
N ALA A 253 3.21 -9.99 12.25
CA ALA A 253 2.66 -9.42 11.02
C ALA A 253 1.63 -8.30 11.27
N THR A 254 1.18 -8.11 12.51
CA THR A 254 0.16 -7.10 12.84
C THR A 254 0.66 -5.69 12.54
N ARG A 255 -0.06 -4.98 11.66
CA ARG A 255 0.26 -3.63 11.23
C ARG A 255 -0.98 -2.93 10.66
N PHE A 256 -0.90 -1.63 10.49
CA PHE A 256 -1.93 -0.86 9.80
C PHE A 256 -1.50 -0.55 8.37
N GLU A 257 -2.49 -0.46 7.50
CA GLU A 257 -2.37 -0.07 6.11
C GLU A 257 -3.23 1.17 5.86
N LEU A 258 -2.61 2.33 5.66
CA LEU A 258 -3.31 3.52 5.19
C LEU A 258 -3.48 3.44 3.67
N ARG A 259 -4.75 3.44 3.23
CA ARG A 259 -5.11 3.18 1.83
C ARG A 259 -5.32 4.44 0.98
N ALA A 260 -5.34 5.61 1.60
CA ALA A 260 -5.60 6.88 0.91
C ALA A 260 -4.41 7.44 0.11
N PRO A 261 -3.13 7.21 0.47
CA PRO A 261 -2.00 7.73 -0.30
C PRO A 261 -2.04 7.27 -1.76
N ASN A 262 -1.43 8.05 -2.62
CA ASN A 262 -1.32 7.77 -4.04
C ASN A 262 0.12 8.06 -4.52
N PRO A 263 0.54 7.62 -5.71
CA PRO A 263 1.93 7.72 -6.14
C PRO A 263 2.53 9.14 -6.23
N PHE A 264 1.73 10.19 -6.07
CA PHE A 264 2.19 11.58 -5.93
C PHE A 264 2.29 12.05 -4.47
N THR A 265 1.92 11.21 -3.52
CA THR A 265 2.10 11.51 -2.09
C THR A 265 3.58 11.77 -1.79
N ASN A 266 3.84 12.77 -0.98
CA ASN A 266 5.17 12.93 -0.41
C ASN A 266 5.30 11.97 0.77
N THR A 267 5.92 10.81 0.52
CA THR A 267 6.02 9.69 1.46
C THR A 267 6.73 10.10 2.76
N TYR A 268 7.75 10.98 2.69
CA TYR A 268 8.42 11.51 3.89
C TYR A 268 7.43 12.24 4.81
N MET A 269 6.62 13.11 4.26
CA MET A 269 5.64 13.89 5.02
C MET A 269 4.50 13.00 5.52
N ALA A 270 3.97 12.13 4.67
CA ALA A 270 2.88 11.22 5.04
C ALA A 270 3.28 10.30 6.19
N VAL A 271 4.44 9.65 6.09
CA VAL A 271 4.97 8.75 7.13
C VAL A 271 5.25 9.51 8.43
N SER A 272 5.84 10.71 8.34
CA SER A 272 6.07 11.56 9.52
C SER A 272 4.76 11.92 10.22
N CYS A 273 3.74 12.37 9.48
CA CYS A 273 2.43 12.69 10.03
C CYS A 273 1.78 11.47 10.69
N LEU A 274 1.85 10.29 10.05
CA LEU A 274 1.28 9.06 10.58
C LEU A 274 1.87 8.69 11.94
N TYR A 275 3.20 8.70 12.05
CA TYR A 275 3.84 8.34 13.32
C TYR A 275 3.65 9.41 14.41
N MET A 276 3.69 10.69 14.06
CA MET A 276 3.44 11.76 15.04
C MET A 276 2.01 11.66 15.63
N THR A 277 1.02 11.46 14.78
CA THR A 277 -0.38 11.34 15.24
C THR A 277 -0.64 10.00 15.96
N ALA A 278 0.01 8.93 15.53
CA ALA A 278 -0.07 7.64 16.22
C ALA A 278 0.53 7.72 17.64
N LEU A 279 1.67 8.39 17.82
CA LEU A 279 2.28 8.59 19.13
C LEU A 279 1.40 9.46 20.04
N ASP A 280 0.79 10.53 19.50
CA ASP A 280 -0.18 11.34 20.23
C ASP A 280 -1.34 10.50 20.79
N GLY A 281 -1.86 9.56 19.99
CA GLY A 281 -2.93 8.65 20.46
C GLY A 281 -2.47 7.57 21.44
N ILE A 282 -1.19 7.22 21.48
CA ILE A 282 -0.63 6.29 22.48
C ILE A 282 -0.45 6.99 23.84
N GLU A 283 -0.14 8.31 23.82
CA GLU A 283 0.04 9.10 25.05
C GLU A 283 -1.27 9.36 25.79
N TYR A 284 -2.41 9.37 25.07
CA TYR A 284 -3.76 9.54 25.66
C TYR A 284 -4.29 8.23 26.25
#